data_d4dd2776812f4b29834aa374dcb241c9
#
_entry.id   d4dd2776812f4b29834aa374dcb241c9
#
_cell.length_a   1.000
_cell.length_b   1.000
_cell.length_c   1.000
_cell.angle_alpha   90.00
_cell.angle_beta   90.00
_cell.angle_gamma   90.00
#
_symmetry.space_group_name_H-M   'P 1'
#
loop_
_entity.id
_entity.type
_entity.pdbx_description
1 polymer ?
#
loop_
_entity_poly.entity_id
_entity_poly.type
_entity_poly.pdbx_seq_one_letter_code
_entity_poly.pdbx_strand_id
1 'polypeptide(L)'
;MSFDKLKQNRAASINKLVEAAEKLSTPKASYGDDRIWSPVVDKAGNGYAVIRFLPALEGEDLPWVRFWDHGFKGPTGRWYIENSLTSIGQPDPVSEINSVLWNSGNEKDKEIARERKRRLHYVSNILVLSDPANPDNEGKVFLYKYGKKIFDKIMDIMQPQFQDETPINPFDFWAGANFKLKIRNFEGYRNYDKSEFEGASELFSGDEAKLEKTYNSLYSLKDFIDPANYKSYADLKRKLVEVLGAEALAGSSTEPESVNVAAAAVGKTVEQTPSYKSTESTFSASSTDDDDDDESLSYFAKLAQGG
;
A
#
# COMPACT_ATOMS: atom_id res chain seq x y z
N MET A 1 44.26 24.08 6.49
CA MET A 1 44.70 22.66 6.50
C MET A 1 46.15 22.62 6.04
N SER A 2 47.07 21.98 6.78
CA SER A 2 48.46 21.89 6.42
C SER A 2 48.66 20.86 5.30
N PHE A 3 49.54 21.15 4.35
CA PHE A 3 49.91 20.30 3.22
C PHE A 3 50.45 18.92 3.67
N ASP A 4 51.02 18.84 4.85
CA ASP A 4 51.50 17.59 5.46
C ASP A 4 50.37 16.66 5.88
N LYS A 5 49.21 17.18 6.34
CA LYS A 5 48.02 16.41 6.59
C LYS A 5 47.39 15.84 5.31
N LEU A 6 47.52 16.56 4.18
CA LEU A 6 47.09 16.09 2.88
C LEU A 6 47.91 14.89 2.40
N LYS A 7 49.26 14.91 2.64
CA LYS A 7 50.16 13.80 2.31
C LYS A 7 49.88 12.54 3.14
N GLN A 8 49.58 12.68 4.43
CA GLN A 8 49.32 11.56 5.35
C GLN A 8 47.98 10.89 5.07
N ASN A 9 47.00 11.63 4.56
CA ASN A 9 45.64 11.12 4.32
C ASN A 9 45.38 10.61 2.89
N ARG A 10 46.41 10.50 2.03
CA ARG A 10 46.24 10.11 0.61
C ARG A 10 45.54 8.76 0.44
N ALA A 11 45.95 7.74 1.20
CA ALA A 11 45.34 6.39 1.10
C ALA A 11 43.88 6.36 1.62
N ALA A 12 43.62 7.06 2.75
CA ALA A 12 42.28 7.19 3.31
C ALA A 12 41.35 8.03 2.41
N SER A 13 41.91 8.98 1.66
CA SER A 13 41.19 9.82 0.71
C SER A 13 40.77 9.02 -0.53
N ILE A 14 41.65 8.13 -1.03
CA ILE A 14 41.30 7.25 -2.18
C ILE A 14 40.18 6.32 -1.82
N ASN A 15 40.23 5.67 -0.65
CA ASN A 15 39.12 4.77 -0.22
C ASN A 15 37.80 5.51 -0.07
N LYS A 16 37.80 6.73 0.48
CA LYS A 16 36.59 7.56 0.55
C LYS A 16 36.07 8.01 -0.81
N LEU A 17 36.99 8.30 -1.76
CA LEU A 17 36.59 8.65 -3.12
C LEU A 17 36.07 7.47 -3.90
N VAL A 18 36.64 6.28 -3.73
CA VAL A 18 36.16 5.02 -4.32
C VAL A 18 34.79 4.69 -3.75
N GLU A 19 34.62 4.74 -2.42
CA GLU A 19 33.33 4.51 -1.77
C GLU A 19 32.27 5.55 -2.21
N ALA A 20 32.64 6.80 -2.35
CA ALA A 20 31.77 7.85 -2.86
C ALA A 20 31.44 7.65 -4.35
N ALA A 21 32.40 7.21 -5.17
CA ALA A 21 32.21 6.90 -6.58
C ALA A 21 31.36 5.62 -6.77
N GLU A 22 31.52 4.60 -5.94
CA GLU A 22 30.66 3.42 -5.91
C GLU A 22 29.23 3.77 -5.49
N LYS A 23 29.04 4.67 -4.52
CA LYS A 23 27.72 5.20 -4.16
C LYS A 23 27.08 6.03 -5.26
N LEU A 24 27.88 6.67 -6.13
CA LEU A 24 27.39 7.43 -7.28
C LEU A 24 27.20 6.56 -8.54
N SER A 25 27.96 5.47 -8.67
CA SER A 25 27.93 4.58 -9.84
C SER A 25 26.92 3.43 -9.71
N THR A 26 26.43 3.13 -8.51
CA THR A 26 25.21 2.35 -8.35
C THR A 26 24.03 3.27 -8.61
N PRO A 27 23.34 3.14 -9.76
CA PRO A 27 22.07 3.83 -9.92
C PRO A 27 21.13 3.23 -8.87
N LYS A 28 20.97 3.92 -7.74
CA LYS A 28 19.77 3.78 -6.92
C LYS A 28 18.63 4.29 -7.80
N ALA A 29 18.16 3.46 -8.70
CA ALA A 29 16.81 3.57 -9.21
C ALA A 29 15.87 3.16 -8.06
N SER A 30 15.93 3.91 -6.96
CA SER A 30 14.89 3.89 -5.94
C SER A 30 13.71 4.66 -6.53
N TYR A 31 12.91 4.00 -7.34
CA TYR A 31 11.55 4.44 -7.65
C TYR A 31 10.63 4.17 -6.45
N GLY A 32 11.15 4.24 -5.22
CA GLY A 32 10.43 3.93 -3.99
C GLY A 32 10.69 4.96 -2.91
N ASP A 33 9.75 5.11 -2.01
CA ASP A 33 9.89 5.86 -0.78
C ASP A 33 10.85 5.10 0.16
N ASP A 34 12.02 5.70 0.46
CA ASP A 34 13.05 5.09 1.32
C ASP A 34 12.55 4.81 2.76
N ARG A 35 11.41 5.36 3.15
CA ARG A 35 10.73 5.07 4.41
C ARG A 35 10.07 3.70 4.41
N ILE A 36 9.79 3.13 3.23
CA ILE A 36 9.05 1.87 3.08
C ILE A 36 10.03 0.70 3.12
N TRP A 37 9.87 -0.13 4.15
CA TRP A 37 10.57 -1.41 4.23
C TRP A 37 9.85 -2.47 3.40
N SER A 38 10.62 -3.26 2.68
CA SER A 38 10.13 -4.43 1.95
C SER A 38 10.97 -5.65 2.28
N PRO A 39 10.36 -6.79 2.60
CA PRO A 39 11.09 -8.02 2.88
C PRO A 39 11.80 -8.51 1.62
N VAL A 40 13.06 -8.88 1.76
CA VAL A 40 13.84 -9.51 0.69
C VAL A 40 13.52 -11.01 0.67
N VAL A 41 13.43 -11.56 -0.53
CA VAL A 41 13.25 -13.01 -0.75
C VAL A 41 14.47 -13.58 -1.46
N ASP A 42 14.77 -14.85 -1.19
CA ASP A 42 15.81 -15.60 -1.86
C ASP A 42 15.42 -15.96 -3.33
N LYS A 43 16.32 -16.65 -4.02
CA LYS A 43 16.08 -17.09 -5.41
C LYS A 43 14.90 -18.07 -5.56
N ALA A 44 14.51 -18.74 -4.47
CA ALA A 44 13.34 -19.64 -4.43
C ALA A 44 12.04 -18.88 -4.08
N GLY A 45 12.13 -17.59 -3.76
CA GLY A 45 10.98 -16.77 -3.38
C GLY A 45 10.63 -16.87 -1.89
N ASN A 46 11.53 -17.40 -1.04
CA ASN A 46 11.33 -17.47 0.40
C ASN A 46 11.96 -16.27 1.10
N GLY A 47 11.26 -15.75 2.10
CA GLY A 47 11.72 -14.64 2.93
C GLY A 47 11.33 -14.82 4.39
N TYR A 48 12.11 -14.21 5.28
CA TYR A 48 11.86 -14.22 6.71
C TYR A 48 12.29 -12.92 7.35
N ALA A 49 11.44 -12.38 8.21
CA ALA A 49 11.78 -11.27 9.09
C ALA A 49 10.92 -11.33 10.35
N VAL A 50 11.35 -10.68 11.42
CA VAL A 50 10.53 -10.43 12.61
C VAL A 50 10.36 -8.93 12.73
N ILE A 51 9.11 -8.50 12.79
CA ILE A 51 8.73 -7.09 12.92
C ILE A 51 7.79 -6.90 14.10
N ARG A 52 7.72 -5.69 14.59
CA ARG A 52 6.71 -5.25 15.56
C ARG A 52 5.90 -4.14 14.94
N PHE A 53 4.58 -4.29 14.88
CA PHE A 53 3.68 -3.20 14.54
C PHE A 53 3.69 -2.16 15.65
N LEU A 54 3.59 -0.88 15.30
CA LEU A 54 3.74 0.23 16.21
C LEU A 54 2.44 1.04 16.33
N PRO A 55 2.21 1.75 17.45
CA PRO A 55 0.99 2.50 17.67
C PRO A 55 0.81 3.66 16.68
N ALA A 56 -0.37 4.26 16.70
CA ALA A 56 -0.65 5.48 15.97
C ALA A 56 0.12 6.67 16.56
N LEU A 57 0.45 7.65 15.71
CA LEU A 57 0.93 8.96 16.16
C LEU A 57 -0.20 9.73 16.82
N GLU A 58 0.17 10.67 17.71
CA GLU A 58 -0.78 11.62 18.26
C GLU A 58 -1.52 12.38 17.14
N GLY A 59 -2.86 12.38 17.22
CA GLY A 59 -3.72 12.97 16.19
C GLY A 59 -3.99 12.07 14.97
N GLU A 60 -3.60 10.81 15.02
CA GLU A 60 -4.03 9.76 14.09
C GLU A 60 -4.93 8.76 14.83
N ASP A 61 -6.09 8.42 14.25
CA ASP A 61 -7.10 7.58 14.90
C ASP A 61 -6.73 6.09 14.87
N LEU A 62 -5.98 5.66 13.86
CA LEU A 62 -5.63 4.27 13.62
C LEU A 62 -4.13 4.08 13.37
N PRO A 63 -3.53 2.96 13.83
CA PRO A 63 -2.14 2.64 13.56
C PRO A 63 -1.91 2.07 12.15
N TRP A 64 -2.89 2.18 11.28
CA TRP A 64 -2.80 1.83 9.87
C TRP A 64 -3.61 2.79 9.00
N VAL A 65 -3.21 2.94 7.75
CA VAL A 65 -3.97 3.59 6.70
C VAL A 65 -4.30 2.59 5.60
N ARG A 66 -5.44 2.75 4.97
CA ARG A 66 -5.91 1.93 3.85
C ARG A 66 -6.06 2.78 2.60
N PHE A 67 -5.47 2.32 1.49
CA PHE A 67 -5.63 2.98 0.20
C PHE A 67 -5.66 1.95 -0.93
N TRP A 68 -6.01 2.39 -2.13
CA TRP A 68 -6.04 1.58 -3.34
C TRP A 68 -5.15 2.18 -4.41
N ASP A 69 -4.54 1.33 -5.20
CA ASP A 69 -3.84 1.70 -6.42
C ASP A 69 -4.33 0.87 -7.62
N HIS A 70 -3.96 1.30 -8.82
CA HIS A 70 -4.09 0.53 -10.05
C HIS A 70 -2.71 0.23 -10.59
N GLY A 71 -2.52 -1.00 -11.09
CA GLY A 71 -1.26 -1.40 -11.72
C GLY A 71 -1.51 -2.45 -12.79
N PHE A 72 -1.67 -2.01 -14.03
CA PHE A 72 -1.90 -2.90 -15.17
C PHE A 72 -1.19 -2.39 -16.42
N LYS A 73 -0.97 -3.31 -17.36
CA LYS A 73 -0.40 -3.00 -18.68
C LYS A 73 -1.53 -2.91 -19.70
N GLY A 74 -1.62 -1.80 -20.41
CA GLY A 74 -2.63 -1.62 -21.44
C GLY A 74 -2.22 -2.24 -22.79
N PRO A 75 -3.16 -2.29 -23.75
CA PRO A 75 -2.92 -2.82 -25.10
C PRO A 75 -1.86 -2.03 -25.89
N THR A 76 -1.61 -0.78 -25.52
CA THR A 76 -0.52 0.03 -26.09
C THR A 76 0.87 -0.41 -25.61
N GLY A 77 0.97 -1.37 -24.71
CA GLY A 77 2.21 -1.82 -24.08
C GLY A 77 2.70 -0.93 -22.94
N ARG A 78 2.00 0.16 -22.64
CA ARG A 78 2.31 1.08 -21.54
C ARG A 78 1.69 0.62 -20.24
N TRP A 79 2.34 0.97 -19.11
CA TRP A 79 1.85 0.70 -17.77
C TRP A 79 0.99 1.85 -17.23
N TYR A 80 -0.13 1.50 -16.62
CA TYR A 80 -0.91 2.38 -15.76
C TYR A 80 -0.59 2.02 -14.31
N ILE A 81 0.15 2.86 -13.61
CA ILE A 81 0.51 2.69 -12.20
C ILE A 81 0.20 4.02 -11.53
N GLU A 82 -0.90 4.06 -10.76
CA GLU A 82 -1.37 5.28 -10.09
C GLU A 82 -2.22 4.93 -8.86
N ASN A 83 -2.18 5.79 -7.86
CA ASN A 83 -3.12 5.71 -6.75
C ASN A 83 -4.53 5.97 -7.23
N SER A 84 -5.49 5.18 -6.75
CA SER A 84 -6.90 5.35 -7.08
C SER A 84 -7.52 6.47 -6.24
N LEU A 85 -8.23 7.39 -6.90
CA LEU A 85 -8.96 8.47 -6.24
C LEU A 85 -10.05 7.96 -5.29
N THR A 86 -10.50 6.71 -5.44
CA THR A 86 -11.45 6.09 -4.50
C THR A 86 -10.87 5.96 -3.09
N SER A 87 -9.55 6.01 -2.92
CA SER A 87 -8.88 6.03 -1.60
C SER A 87 -9.26 7.25 -0.77
N ILE A 88 -9.53 8.37 -1.44
CA ILE A 88 -9.91 9.65 -0.85
C ILE A 88 -11.39 10.00 -1.11
N GLY A 89 -12.21 8.99 -1.45
CA GLY A 89 -13.65 9.15 -1.65
C GLY A 89 -14.05 9.90 -2.93
N GLN A 90 -13.14 10.02 -3.90
CA GLN A 90 -13.41 10.72 -5.17
C GLN A 90 -13.65 9.71 -6.32
N PRO A 91 -14.38 10.12 -7.39
CA PRO A 91 -14.52 9.35 -8.62
C PRO A 91 -13.15 9.03 -9.24
N ASP A 92 -13.02 7.84 -9.82
CA ASP A 92 -11.78 7.36 -10.42
C ASP A 92 -12.04 6.84 -11.83
N PRO A 93 -11.30 7.30 -12.86
CA PRO A 93 -11.60 6.99 -14.25
C PRO A 93 -11.44 5.50 -14.61
N VAL A 94 -10.55 4.76 -13.93
CA VAL A 94 -10.40 3.31 -14.14
C VAL A 94 -11.58 2.57 -13.52
N SER A 95 -11.97 2.97 -12.30
CA SER A 95 -13.09 2.36 -11.59
C SER A 95 -14.42 2.53 -12.34
N GLU A 96 -14.63 3.69 -12.98
CA GLU A 96 -15.82 3.96 -13.80
C GLU A 96 -15.87 3.02 -15.01
N ILE A 97 -14.79 2.94 -15.79
CA ILE A 97 -14.72 2.06 -16.95
C ILE A 97 -14.88 0.59 -16.56
N ASN A 98 -14.22 0.17 -15.48
CA ASN A 98 -14.33 -1.19 -15.00
C ASN A 98 -15.76 -1.53 -14.56
N SER A 99 -16.49 -0.58 -13.99
CA SER A 99 -17.91 -0.77 -13.64
C SER A 99 -18.76 -1.01 -14.88
N VAL A 100 -18.51 -0.27 -15.97
CA VAL A 100 -19.21 -0.48 -17.25
C VAL A 100 -18.89 -1.86 -17.82
N LEU A 101 -17.60 -2.22 -17.88
CA LEU A 101 -17.17 -3.53 -18.38
C LEU A 101 -17.75 -4.68 -17.55
N TRP A 102 -17.76 -4.56 -16.23
CA TRP A 102 -18.31 -5.57 -15.33
C TRP A 102 -19.81 -5.81 -15.55
N ASN A 103 -20.55 -4.73 -15.79
CA ASN A 103 -21.99 -4.74 -15.98
C ASN A 103 -22.44 -5.00 -17.44
N SER A 104 -21.52 -5.16 -18.39
CA SER A 104 -21.83 -5.43 -19.80
C SER A 104 -22.50 -6.79 -20.04
N GLY A 105 -22.39 -7.71 -19.07
CA GLY A 105 -22.86 -9.09 -19.23
C GLY A 105 -21.92 -10.00 -20.05
N ASN A 106 -20.85 -9.47 -20.61
CA ASN A 106 -19.88 -10.20 -21.43
C ASN A 106 -18.70 -10.69 -20.56
N GLU A 107 -18.41 -11.99 -20.58
CA GLU A 107 -17.30 -12.54 -19.77
C GLU A 107 -15.92 -11.99 -20.17
N LYS A 108 -15.66 -11.66 -21.43
CA LYS A 108 -14.40 -11.04 -21.86
C LYS A 108 -14.21 -9.65 -21.25
N ASP A 109 -15.30 -8.88 -21.14
CA ASP A 109 -15.25 -7.55 -20.52
C ASP A 109 -15.01 -7.66 -19.01
N LYS A 110 -15.61 -8.67 -18.37
CA LYS A 110 -15.35 -8.95 -16.95
C LYS A 110 -13.89 -9.39 -16.69
N GLU A 111 -13.30 -10.17 -17.59
CA GLU A 111 -11.88 -10.51 -17.52
C GLU A 111 -11.00 -9.27 -17.58
N ILE A 112 -11.24 -8.37 -18.53
CA ILE A 112 -10.55 -7.09 -18.63
C ILE A 112 -10.74 -6.26 -17.35
N ALA A 113 -11.93 -6.23 -16.79
CA ALA A 113 -12.20 -5.51 -15.54
C ALA A 113 -11.45 -6.12 -14.34
N ARG A 114 -11.32 -7.46 -14.27
CA ARG A 114 -10.52 -8.16 -13.26
C ARG A 114 -9.04 -7.77 -13.36
N GLU A 115 -8.45 -7.79 -14.55
CA GLU A 115 -7.04 -7.40 -14.76
C GLU A 115 -6.75 -5.95 -14.35
N ARG A 116 -7.75 -5.06 -14.42
CA ARG A 116 -7.64 -3.64 -14.09
C ARG A 116 -8.18 -3.30 -12.72
N LYS A 117 -8.60 -4.31 -11.95
CA LYS A 117 -9.13 -4.13 -10.60
C LYS A 117 -8.14 -3.33 -9.75
N ARG A 118 -8.66 -2.42 -8.94
CA ARG A 118 -7.87 -1.71 -7.95
C ARG A 118 -7.37 -2.67 -6.88
N ARG A 119 -6.13 -2.48 -6.44
CA ARG A 119 -5.48 -3.29 -5.41
C ARG A 119 -5.58 -2.59 -4.08
N LEU A 120 -5.89 -3.36 -3.05
CA LEU A 120 -6.00 -2.87 -1.68
C LEU A 120 -4.65 -2.97 -0.97
N HIS A 121 -4.25 -1.88 -0.34
CA HIS A 121 -3.04 -1.80 0.47
C HIS A 121 -3.33 -1.22 1.84
N TYR A 122 -2.60 -1.72 2.81
CA TYR A 122 -2.49 -1.17 4.14
C TYR A 122 -1.06 -0.71 4.39
N VAL A 123 -0.89 0.34 5.18
CA VAL A 123 0.43 0.80 5.63
C VAL A 123 0.38 1.03 7.12
N SER A 124 1.40 0.54 7.82
CA SER A 124 1.60 0.78 9.25
C SER A 124 3.06 1.10 9.53
N ASN A 125 3.31 1.79 10.63
CA ASN A 125 4.65 1.88 11.19
C ASN A 125 5.05 0.53 11.78
N ILE A 126 6.28 0.12 11.53
CA ILE A 126 6.88 -1.10 12.10
C ILE A 126 8.27 -0.82 12.65
N LEU A 127 8.66 -1.59 13.66
CA LEU A 127 10.06 -1.75 14.06
C LEU A 127 10.55 -3.07 13.49
N VAL A 128 11.68 -3.06 12.79
CA VAL A 128 12.33 -4.29 12.34
C VAL A 128 13.14 -4.87 13.49
N LEU A 129 12.76 -6.05 13.96
CA LEU A 129 13.44 -6.75 15.06
C LEU A 129 14.52 -7.70 14.55
N SER A 130 14.25 -8.37 13.43
CA SER A 130 15.22 -9.22 12.75
C SER A 130 14.96 -9.21 11.25
N ASP A 131 16.00 -8.94 10.47
CA ASP A 131 16.01 -8.95 9.00
C ASP A 131 17.32 -9.61 8.53
N PRO A 132 17.40 -10.95 8.51
CA PRO A 132 18.63 -11.64 8.15
C PRO A 132 19.17 -11.31 6.75
N ALA A 133 18.29 -10.87 5.84
CA ALA A 133 18.69 -10.44 4.51
C ALA A 133 19.34 -9.06 4.49
N ASN A 134 18.92 -8.17 5.42
CA ASN A 134 19.43 -6.80 5.56
C ASN A 134 19.57 -6.43 7.04
N PRO A 135 20.59 -6.93 7.75
CA PRO A 135 20.76 -6.69 9.19
C PRO A 135 20.86 -5.20 9.58
N ASP A 136 21.24 -4.35 8.63
CA ASP A 136 21.28 -2.90 8.84
C ASP A 136 19.91 -2.27 9.12
N ASN A 137 18.82 -2.96 8.81
CA ASN A 137 17.46 -2.51 9.10
C ASN A 137 17.06 -2.77 10.56
N GLU A 138 17.72 -3.68 11.23
CA GLU A 138 17.35 -4.09 12.58
C GLU A 138 17.45 -2.92 13.58
N GLY A 139 16.44 -2.80 14.42
CA GLY A 139 16.30 -1.70 15.39
C GLY A 139 15.84 -0.37 14.80
N LYS A 140 15.47 -0.31 13.52
CA LYS A 140 14.97 0.90 12.86
C LYS A 140 13.46 0.83 12.63
N VAL A 141 12.83 2.02 12.64
CA VAL A 141 11.42 2.21 12.32
C VAL A 141 11.28 2.45 10.82
N PHE A 142 10.30 1.79 10.23
CA PHE A 142 9.93 1.92 8.82
C PHE A 142 8.41 1.93 8.66
N LEU A 143 7.96 2.31 7.47
CA LEU A 143 6.63 2.04 6.97
C LEU A 143 6.62 0.66 6.30
N TYR A 144 5.59 -0.13 6.57
CA TYR A 144 5.38 -1.42 5.90
C TYR A 144 4.07 -1.40 5.13
N LYS A 145 4.16 -1.59 3.81
CA LYS A 145 2.99 -1.75 2.93
C LYS A 145 2.67 -3.22 2.78
N TYR A 146 1.43 -3.61 3.08
CA TYR A 146 0.98 -5.01 3.06
C TYR A 146 -0.45 -5.13 2.55
N GLY A 147 -0.82 -6.33 2.11
CA GLY A 147 -2.14 -6.66 1.58
C GLY A 147 -3.10 -7.22 2.64
N LYS A 148 -4.29 -7.60 2.17
CA LYS A 148 -5.38 -8.12 2.99
C LYS A 148 -4.97 -9.35 3.82
N LYS A 149 -4.20 -10.29 3.27
CA LYS A 149 -3.78 -11.53 3.97
C LYS A 149 -3.03 -11.27 5.29
N ILE A 150 -2.21 -10.22 5.33
CA ILE A 150 -1.53 -9.82 6.57
C ILE A 150 -2.48 -9.04 7.47
N PHE A 151 -3.32 -8.18 6.90
CA PHE A 151 -4.31 -7.44 7.67
C PHE A 151 -5.30 -8.38 8.38
N ASP A 152 -5.75 -9.44 7.70
CA ASP A 152 -6.62 -10.44 8.31
C ASP A 152 -5.96 -11.10 9.54
N LYS A 153 -4.66 -11.44 9.49
CA LYS A 153 -3.94 -11.96 10.66
C LYS A 153 -3.85 -10.96 11.82
N ILE A 154 -3.78 -9.64 11.50
CA ILE A 154 -3.87 -8.58 12.52
C ILE A 154 -5.26 -8.57 13.16
N MET A 155 -6.30 -8.68 12.34
CA MET A 155 -7.67 -8.72 12.84
C MET A 155 -7.95 -10.00 13.65
N ASP A 156 -7.44 -11.14 13.20
CA ASP A 156 -7.62 -12.43 13.87
C ASP A 156 -7.04 -12.40 15.30
N ILE A 157 -5.85 -11.82 15.49
CA ILE A 157 -5.26 -11.72 16.85
C ILE A 157 -5.97 -10.68 17.72
N MET A 158 -6.53 -9.63 17.12
CA MET A 158 -7.30 -8.59 17.84
C MET A 158 -8.70 -9.06 18.20
N GLN A 159 -9.30 -9.92 17.38
CA GLN A 159 -10.65 -10.45 17.55
C GLN A 159 -10.65 -11.95 17.27
N PRO A 160 -10.06 -12.74 18.16
CA PRO A 160 -9.98 -14.19 18.00
C PRO A 160 -11.37 -14.81 17.94
N GLN A 161 -11.53 -15.87 17.16
CA GLN A 161 -12.80 -16.55 16.95
C GLN A 161 -13.10 -17.56 18.07
N PHE A 162 -12.08 -18.05 18.77
CA PHE A 162 -12.21 -19.08 19.81
C PHE A 162 -12.17 -18.47 21.20
N GLN A 163 -13.00 -19.04 22.12
CA GLN A 163 -13.15 -18.50 23.47
C GLN A 163 -11.93 -18.71 24.38
N ASP A 164 -11.04 -19.63 24.03
CA ASP A 164 -9.79 -19.93 24.73
C ASP A 164 -8.63 -19.01 24.30
N GLU A 165 -8.83 -18.22 23.27
CA GLU A 165 -7.84 -17.24 22.78
C GLU A 165 -8.05 -15.88 23.46
N THR A 166 -6.95 -15.26 23.87
CA THR A 166 -6.98 -13.93 24.48
C THR A 166 -6.71 -12.87 23.39
N PRO A 167 -7.59 -11.86 23.21
CA PRO A 167 -7.35 -10.76 22.30
C PRO A 167 -6.04 -10.02 22.60
N ILE A 168 -5.22 -9.78 21.59
CA ILE A 168 -3.98 -9.03 21.70
C ILE A 168 -4.05 -7.85 20.72
N ASN A 169 -3.75 -6.64 21.20
CA ASN A 169 -3.51 -5.49 20.34
C ASN A 169 -2.05 -5.52 19.86
N PRO A 170 -1.75 -5.93 18.61
CA PRO A 170 -0.36 -6.06 18.14
C PRO A 170 0.38 -4.73 18.02
N PHE A 171 -0.32 -3.61 18.10
CA PHE A 171 0.24 -2.26 18.01
C PHE A 171 0.66 -1.70 19.39
N ASP A 172 0.40 -2.41 20.46
CA ASP A 172 0.74 -1.97 21.80
C ASP A 172 2.22 -2.22 22.12
N PHE A 173 2.89 -1.25 22.74
CA PHE A 173 4.29 -1.36 23.12
C PHE A 173 4.51 -2.38 24.28
N TRP A 174 3.59 -2.43 25.23
CA TRP A 174 3.73 -3.20 26.47
C TRP A 174 3.05 -4.57 26.40
N ALA A 175 1.90 -4.65 25.75
CA ALA A 175 1.09 -5.87 25.66
C ALA A 175 0.88 -6.39 24.24
N GLY A 176 1.61 -5.85 23.26
CA GLY A 176 1.49 -6.27 21.87
C GLY A 176 2.30 -7.53 21.57
N ALA A 177 2.38 -7.90 20.29
CA ALA A 177 3.03 -9.13 19.84
C ALA A 177 3.96 -8.88 18.64
N ASN A 178 5.08 -9.61 18.59
CA ASN A 178 5.94 -9.61 17.43
C ASN A 178 5.30 -10.43 16.30
N PHE A 179 5.49 -9.99 15.06
CA PHE A 179 5.02 -10.69 13.89
C PHE A 179 6.18 -11.36 13.15
N LYS A 180 6.14 -12.69 13.06
CA LYS A 180 7.06 -13.50 12.26
C LYS A 180 6.54 -13.52 10.82
N LEU A 181 7.09 -12.65 9.99
CA LEU A 181 6.79 -12.63 8.57
C LEU A 181 7.54 -13.77 7.88
N LYS A 182 6.80 -14.71 7.34
CA LYS A 182 7.32 -15.86 6.60
C LYS A 182 6.71 -15.85 5.20
N ILE A 183 7.55 -15.61 4.22
CA ILE A 183 7.16 -15.58 2.81
C ILE A 183 7.62 -16.87 2.17
N ARG A 184 6.76 -17.50 1.39
CA ARG A 184 7.12 -18.61 0.53
C ARG A 184 6.52 -18.44 -0.87
N ASN A 185 7.17 -19.02 -1.85
CA ASN A 185 6.60 -19.16 -3.18
C ASN A 185 5.71 -20.41 -3.19
N PHE A 186 4.45 -20.22 -3.57
CA PHE A 186 3.51 -21.31 -3.80
C PHE A 186 2.89 -21.11 -5.19
N GLU A 187 3.11 -22.05 -6.11
CA GLU A 187 2.60 -21.99 -7.49
C GLU A 187 2.95 -20.71 -8.26
N GLY A 188 4.10 -20.11 -7.96
CA GLY A 188 4.55 -18.86 -8.61
C GLY A 188 4.15 -17.60 -7.87
N TYR A 189 3.32 -17.69 -6.82
CA TYR A 189 2.81 -16.55 -6.05
C TYR A 189 3.43 -16.47 -4.66
N ARG A 190 3.55 -15.24 -4.15
CA ARG A 190 3.94 -15.02 -2.76
C ARG A 190 2.81 -15.45 -1.82
N ASN A 191 3.14 -16.26 -0.83
CA ASN A 191 2.22 -16.74 0.17
C ASN A 191 2.73 -16.42 1.57
N TYR A 192 1.84 -15.94 2.45
CA TYR A 192 2.10 -15.52 3.84
C TYR A 192 1.42 -16.43 4.87
N ASP A 193 0.91 -17.58 4.47
CA ASP A 193 0.14 -18.50 5.31
C ASP A 193 0.87 -18.93 6.57
N LYS A 194 2.20 -19.06 6.49
CA LYS A 194 3.06 -19.44 7.61
C LYS A 194 3.47 -18.26 8.50
N SER A 195 3.09 -17.05 8.14
CA SER A 195 3.32 -15.88 9.00
C SER A 195 2.38 -15.93 10.20
N GLU A 196 2.89 -15.56 11.38
CA GLU A 196 2.18 -15.70 12.65
C GLU A 196 2.61 -14.64 13.64
N PHE A 197 1.76 -14.31 14.59
CA PHE A 197 2.12 -13.52 15.74
C PHE A 197 2.73 -14.42 16.83
N GLU A 198 3.68 -13.88 17.58
CA GLU A 198 4.16 -14.48 18.83
C GLU A 198 3.17 -14.19 19.95
N GLY A 199 3.40 -14.76 21.12
CA GLY A 199 2.69 -14.38 22.33
C GLY A 199 2.92 -12.92 22.71
N ALA A 200 1.98 -12.35 23.47
CA ALA A 200 2.11 -10.99 23.97
C ALA A 200 3.44 -10.77 24.71
N SER A 201 4.11 -9.66 24.44
CA SER A 201 5.39 -9.34 25.06
C SER A 201 5.62 -7.82 25.06
N GLU A 202 6.36 -7.35 26.05
CA GLU A 202 6.83 -5.97 26.10
C GLU A 202 7.94 -5.74 25.05
N LEU A 203 7.82 -4.66 24.30
CA LEU A 203 8.88 -4.24 23.41
C LEU A 203 10.06 -3.71 24.25
N PHE A 204 11.29 -4.12 23.90
CA PHE A 204 12.53 -3.78 24.63
C PHE A 204 12.50 -4.11 26.13
N SER A 205 11.68 -5.09 26.57
CA SER A 205 11.47 -5.41 27.99
C SER A 205 11.04 -4.19 28.83
N GLY A 206 10.24 -3.30 28.24
CA GLY A 206 9.70 -2.13 28.92
C GLY A 206 10.68 -0.96 29.10
N ASP A 207 11.81 -0.94 28.41
CA ASP A 207 12.79 0.19 28.44
C ASP A 207 12.13 1.45 27.87
N GLU A 208 11.65 2.33 28.76
CA GLU A 208 10.90 3.54 28.39
C GLU A 208 11.69 4.48 27.46
N ALA A 209 13.01 4.60 27.66
CA ALA A 209 13.82 5.49 26.82
C ALA A 209 13.89 4.99 25.37
N LYS A 210 13.95 3.67 25.18
CA LYS A 210 13.90 3.07 23.84
C LYS A 210 12.50 3.14 23.23
N LEU A 211 11.45 2.96 24.04
CA LEU A 211 10.06 3.11 23.60
C LEU A 211 9.80 4.53 23.14
N GLU A 212 10.17 5.54 23.91
CA GLU A 212 10.01 6.96 23.56
C GLU A 212 10.80 7.31 22.28
N LYS A 213 12.05 6.86 22.18
CA LYS A 213 12.86 7.04 20.96
C LYS A 213 12.17 6.43 19.74
N THR A 214 11.61 5.23 19.88
CA THR A 214 10.89 4.54 18.80
C THR A 214 9.63 5.31 18.42
N TYR A 215 8.85 5.76 19.41
CA TYR A 215 7.65 6.56 19.18
C TYR A 215 7.96 7.87 18.44
N ASN A 216 9.02 8.57 18.85
CA ASN A 216 9.48 9.80 18.19
C ASN A 216 10.05 9.58 16.78
N SER A 217 10.24 8.33 16.36
CA SER A 217 10.72 7.95 15.03
C SER A 217 9.60 7.49 14.10
N LEU A 218 8.34 7.49 14.55
CA LEU A 218 7.20 7.11 13.72
C LEU A 218 6.98 8.10 12.57
N TYR A 219 6.52 7.58 11.46
CA TYR A 219 6.12 8.37 10.30
C TYR A 219 4.62 8.64 10.31
N SER A 220 4.20 9.82 9.86
CA SER A 220 2.78 10.09 9.65
C SER A 220 2.23 9.22 8.52
N LEU A 221 1.07 8.61 8.78
CA LEU A 221 0.34 7.82 7.80
C LEU A 221 -0.59 8.67 6.93
N LYS A 222 -0.83 9.93 7.31
CA LYS A 222 -1.73 10.86 6.60
C LYS A 222 -1.30 11.11 5.16
N ASP A 223 0.02 11.05 4.88
CA ASP A 223 0.57 11.26 3.54
C ASP A 223 -0.05 10.32 2.48
N PHE A 224 -0.48 9.12 2.88
CA PHE A 224 -1.05 8.12 1.97
C PHE A 224 -2.51 8.41 1.56
N ILE A 225 -3.20 9.27 2.29
CA ILE A 225 -4.60 9.66 2.04
C ILE A 225 -4.77 11.18 1.89
N ASP A 226 -3.68 11.94 1.87
CA ASP A 226 -3.72 13.38 1.61
C ASP A 226 -4.06 13.62 0.12
N PRO A 227 -5.17 14.34 -0.18
CA PRO A 227 -5.54 14.66 -1.56
C PRO A 227 -4.43 15.34 -2.37
N ALA A 228 -3.52 16.07 -1.72
CA ALA A 228 -2.38 16.71 -2.38
C ALA A 228 -1.41 15.72 -3.03
N ASN A 229 -1.38 14.48 -2.57
CA ASN A 229 -0.53 13.40 -3.08
C ASN A 229 -1.20 12.56 -4.18
N TYR A 230 -2.41 12.95 -4.62
CA TYR A 230 -3.15 12.28 -5.68
C TYR A 230 -3.19 13.14 -6.94
N LYS A 231 -3.07 12.51 -8.09
CA LYS A 231 -3.25 13.18 -9.37
C LYS A 231 -4.71 13.54 -9.58
N SER A 232 -4.97 14.61 -10.33
CA SER A 232 -6.34 14.99 -10.66
C SER A 232 -7.02 13.93 -11.52
N TYR A 233 -8.35 13.86 -11.47
CA TYR A 233 -9.15 12.99 -12.34
C TYR A 233 -8.81 13.20 -13.82
N ALA A 234 -8.62 14.47 -14.26
CA ALA A 234 -8.28 14.79 -15.63
C ALA A 234 -6.92 14.23 -16.06
N ASP A 235 -5.91 14.30 -15.17
CA ASP A 235 -4.58 13.74 -15.45
C ASP A 235 -4.60 12.22 -15.50
N LEU A 236 -5.33 11.58 -14.57
CA LEU A 236 -5.52 10.13 -14.56
C LEU A 236 -6.25 9.66 -15.81
N LYS A 237 -7.31 10.35 -16.21
CA LYS A 237 -8.06 10.05 -17.44
C LYS A 237 -7.18 10.20 -18.69
N ARG A 238 -6.37 11.26 -18.79
CA ARG A 238 -5.42 11.44 -19.88
C ARG A 238 -4.42 10.29 -19.96
N LYS A 239 -3.79 9.92 -18.83
CA LYS A 239 -2.88 8.77 -18.76
C LYS A 239 -3.59 7.48 -19.16
N LEU A 240 -4.84 7.29 -18.74
CA LEU A 240 -5.64 6.11 -19.07
C LEU A 240 -5.87 6.00 -20.59
N VAL A 241 -6.19 7.12 -21.24
CA VAL A 241 -6.30 7.20 -22.73
C VAL A 241 -4.98 6.80 -23.41
N GLU A 242 -3.85 7.28 -22.90
CA GLU A 242 -2.53 6.93 -23.44
C GLU A 242 -2.19 5.44 -23.28
N VAL A 243 -2.65 4.81 -22.21
CA VAL A 243 -2.40 3.40 -21.89
C VAL A 243 -3.35 2.48 -22.66
N LEU A 244 -4.62 2.84 -22.75
CA LEU A 244 -5.64 2.00 -23.38
C LEU A 244 -5.79 2.26 -24.88
N GLY A 245 -5.42 3.44 -25.36
CA GLY A 245 -5.75 3.93 -26.71
C GLY A 245 -7.14 4.59 -26.76
N ALA A 246 -7.31 5.55 -27.64
CA ALA A 246 -8.56 6.33 -27.75
C ALA A 246 -9.77 5.45 -28.16
N GLU A 247 -9.54 4.42 -28.98
CA GLU A 247 -10.61 3.53 -29.49
C GLU A 247 -11.20 2.65 -28.38
N ALA A 248 -10.40 2.22 -27.40
CA ALA A 248 -10.86 1.42 -26.28
C ALA A 248 -11.82 2.17 -25.34
N LEU A 249 -11.82 3.49 -25.39
CA LEU A 249 -12.67 4.37 -24.60
C LEU A 249 -13.92 4.85 -25.33
N ALA A 250 -13.92 4.84 -26.67
CA ALA A 250 -15.05 5.26 -27.49
C ALA A 250 -16.29 4.36 -27.34
N GLY A 251 -16.10 3.11 -26.94
CA GLY A 251 -17.22 2.18 -26.60
C GLY A 251 -17.87 2.43 -25.23
N SER A 252 -17.27 3.29 -24.40
CA SER A 252 -17.69 3.58 -23.02
C SER A 252 -18.26 5.01 -22.83
N SER A 253 -18.39 5.80 -23.91
CA SER A 253 -18.93 7.15 -23.83
C SER A 253 -20.45 7.16 -23.84
N THR A 254 -21.05 6.96 -22.67
CA THR A 254 -22.27 7.69 -22.34
C THR A 254 -21.80 9.10 -21.94
N GLU A 255 -21.88 10.03 -22.89
CA GLU A 255 -21.84 11.46 -22.56
C GLU A 255 -22.90 11.73 -21.49
N PRO A 256 -22.57 12.51 -20.43
CA PRO A 256 -23.64 13.02 -19.57
C PRO A 256 -24.50 13.93 -20.45
N GLU A 257 -25.74 13.52 -20.69
CA GLU A 257 -26.73 14.39 -21.30
C GLU A 257 -26.68 15.72 -20.56
N SER A 258 -26.32 16.76 -21.30
CA SER A 258 -26.42 18.13 -20.87
C SER A 258 -27.90 18.42 -20.59
N VAL A 259 -28.29 18.36 -19.33
CA VAL A 259 -29.60 18.83 -18.89
C VAL A 259 -29.63 20.34 -19.13
N ASN A 260 -30.24 20.71 -20.24
CA ASN A 260 -30.55 22.06 -20.60
C ASN A 260 -31.60 22.58 -19.61
N VAL A 261 -31.17 23.24 -18.53
CA VAL A 261 -32.08 23.93 -17.62
C VAL A 261 -32.50 25.24 -18.26
N ALA A 262 -33.58 25.18 -19.01
CA ALA A 262 -34.31 26.37 -19.40
C ALA A 262 -34.84 27.06 -18.16
N ALA A 263 -34.41 28.29 -17.94
CA ALA A 263 -34.91 29.17 -16.92
C ALA A 263 -36.40 29.44 -17.11
N ALA A 264 -37.22 29.12 -16.13
CA ALA A 264 -38.55 29.72 -15.97
C ALA A 264 -38.76 30.02 -14.49
N ALA A 265 -39.12 31.24 -14.27
CA ALA A 265 -39.21 31.94 -13.01
C ALA A 265 -40.43 31.57 -12.14
N VAL A 266 -40.30 31.92 -10.87
CA VAL A 266 -41.29 32.39 -9.89
C VAL A 266 -42.11 31.36 -9.09
N GLY A 267 -41.77 31.30 -7.81
CA GLY A 267 -42.80 31.49 -6.75
C GLY A 267 -43.11 30.31 -5.84
N LYS A 268 -42.81 30.55 -4.60
CA LYS A 268 -43.47 30.15 -3.32
C LYS A 268 -42.90 28.93 -2.56
N THR A 269 -42.40 29.35 -1.39
CA THR A 269 -42.26 28.71 -0.08
C THR A 269 -43.20 27.54 0.21
N VAL A 270 -42.69 26.40 0.62
CA VAL A 270 -43.19 25.56 1.72
C VAL A 270 -42.05 24.68 2.24
N GLU A 271 -41.76 24.77 3.53
CA GLU A 271 -40.97 23.83 4.33
C GLU A 271 -41.51 22.40 4.21
N GLN A 272 -40.63 21.46 3.87
CA GLN A 272 -40.77 20.08 4.34
C GLN A 272 -39.42 19.38 4.23
N THR A 273 -38.87 19.02 5.39
CA THR A 273 -37.76 18.12 5.58
C THR A 273 -38.10 16.71 5.07
N PRO A 274 -37.33 16.10 4.17
CA PRO A 274 -37.45 14.67 3.93
C PRO A 274 -36.52 13.92 4.89
N SER A 275 -37.15 13.12 5.74
CA SER A 275 -36.55 12.03 6.50
C SER A 275 -35.89 11.03 5.56
N TYR A 276 -34.58 10.87 5.62
CA TYR A 276 -33.87 9.78 4.97
C TYR A 276 -34.11 8.48 5.74
N LYS A 277 -34.93 7.60 5.20
CA LYS A 277 -34.93 6.19 5.56
C LYS A 277 -33.65 5.57 5.00
N SER A 278 -32.78 5.12 5.90
CA SER A 278 -31.67 4.23 5.57
C SER A 278 -32.25 2.89 5.07
N THR A 279 -32.11 2.64 3.78
CA THR A 279 -32.26 1.29 3.24
C THR A 279 -30.93 0.59 3.44
N GLU A 280 -30.85 -0.27 4.44
CA GLU A 280 -29.81 -1.28 4.56
C GLU A 280 -29.91 -2.20 3.33
N SER A 281 -29.05 -2.00 2.35
CA SER A 281 -28.81 -3.01 1.35
C SER A 281 -27.85 -4.03 1.97
N THR A 282 -28.41 -5.15 2.40
CA THR A 282 -27.68 -6.38 2.72
C THR A 282 -26.95 -6.84 1.47
N PHE A 283 -25.70 -6.43 1.34
CA PHE A 283 -24.78 -7.04 0.40
C PHE A 283 -24.36 -8.38 0.99
N SER A 284 -24.97 -9.43 0.50
CA SER A 284 -24.54 -10.81 0.74
C SER A 284 -23.13 -10.96 0.18
N ALA A 285 -22.14 -11.09 1.06
CA ALA A 285 -20.77 -11.42 0.69
C ALA A 285 -20.75 -12.85 0.16
N SER A 286 -20.75 -12.99 -1.17
CA SER A 286 -20.26 -14.23 -1.78
C SER A 286 -18.73 -14.16 -1.71
N SER A 287 -18.16 -15.01 -0.88
CA SER A 287 -16.73 -15.30 -0.83
C SER A 287 -16.27 -15.85 -2.20
N THR A 288 -15.69 -14.99 -3.02
CA THR A 288 -14.84 -15.41 -4.14
C THR A 288 -13.43 -14.96 -3.82
N ASP A 289 -12.54 -15.92 -3.80
CA ASP A 289 -11.13 -15.85 -3.46
C ASP A 289 -10.45 -14.62 -4.07
N ASP A 290 -10.05 -13.69 -3.20
CA ASP A 290 -9.21 -12.53 -3.53
C ASP A 290 -7.71 -12.94 -3.51
N ASP A 291 -7.34 -13.98 -4.28
CA ASP A 291 -5.94 -14.43 -4.40
C ASP A 291 -5.06 -13.51 -5.26
N ASP A 292 -5.64 -12.49 -5.90
CA ASP A 292 -4.95 -11.66 -6.91
C ASP A 292 -4.08 -10.52 -6.35
N ASP A 293 -4.15 -10.20 -5.05
CA ASP A 293 -3.41 -9.06 -4.49
C ASP A 293 -1.89 -9.26 -4.40
N ASP A 294 -1.43 -10.53 -4.41
CA ASP A 294 0.00 -10.87 -4.29
C ASP A 294 0.76 -10.88 -5.63
N GLU A 295 0.07 -11.05 -6.75
CA GLU A 295 0.69 -11.11 -8.09
C GLU A 295 1.39 -9.80 -8.46
N SER A 296 0.79 -8.69 -8.09
CA SER A 296 1.29 -7.37 -8.45
C SER A 296 2.55 -6.97 -7.69
N LEU A 297 2.68 -7.35 -6.43
CA LEU A 297 3.89 -7.08 -5.63
C LEU A 297 5.07 -7.93 -6.10
N SER A 298 4.82 -9.19 -6.51
CA SER A 298 5.85 -10.06 -7.07
C SER A 298 6.35 -9.58 -8.43
N TYR A 299 5.46 -8.98 -9.24
CA TYR A 299 5.79 -8.44 -10.55
C TYR A 299 6.67 -7.18 -10.45
N PHE A 300 6.36 -6.26 -9.53
CA PHE A 300 7.19 -5.07 -9.29
C PHE A 300 8.56 -5.44 -8.73
N ALA A 301 8.63 -6.47 -7.90
CA ALA A 301 9.91 -7.01 -7.42
C ALA A 301 10.75 -7.58 -8.58
N LYS A 302 10.11 -8.20 -9.60
CA LYS A 302 10.79 -8.69 -10.81
C LYS A 302 11.27 -7.55 -11.72
N LEU A 303 10.47 -6.48 -11.88
CA LEU A 303 10.88 -5.29 -12.64
C LEU A 303 12.06 -4.56 -12.01
N ALA A 304 12.12 -4.54 -10.68
CA ALA A 304 13.24 -3.93 -9.94
C ALA A 304 14.54 -4.76 -10.02
N GLN A 305 14.46 -6.06 -10.37
CA GLN A 305 15.61 -6.97 -10.46
C GLN A 305 16.06 -7.26 -11.91
N GLY A 306 15.31 -6.80 -12.93
CA GLY A 306 15.51 -7.17 -14.34
C GLY A 306 15.77 -5.99 -15.29
N GLY A 307 16.31 -4.88 -14.77
CA GLY A 307 16.76 -3.74 -15.58
C GLY A 307 18.28 -3.61 -15.56
#